data_4ac1892dc5bb957ddd5e2df9d37cbbf4
#
_entry.id   4ac1892dc5bb957ddd5e2df9d37cbbf4
#
_cell.length_a   1.000
_cell.length_b   1.000
_cell.length_c   1.000
_cell.angle_alpha   90.00
_cell.angle_beta   90.00
_cell.angle_gamma   90.00
#
_symmetry.space_group_name_H-M   'P 1'
#
loop_
_entity.id
_entity.type
_entity.pdbx_description
1 polymer ?
#
loop_
_entity_poly.entity_id
_entity_poly.type
_entity_poly.pdbx_seq_one_letter_code
_entity_poly.pdbx_strand_id
1 'polypeptide(L)'
;MKTSDSIKTIAAALVAAQSQIRFAVKDSTNPHFKSKYANINSTVDAIKPALNDNGIAFLQSLSPSDDNKLHLTTRLLHSSGEWIEDTAVCPLQKQDAQGVGSCVSYLRRYSLTALLGLYSEDDDGNSASEVSPSFFIARINSSKSLDELQKNYMTSMDQLRGNTHATHEIIQAKDAMKSRLA
;
A
#
# COMPACT_ATOMS: atom_id res chain seq x y z
N MET A 1 18.25 -7.92 -1.89
CA MET A 1 19.03 -7.00 -1.04
C MET A 1 20.51 -7.11 -1.39
N LYS A 2 21.21 -5.97 -1.51
CA LYS A 2 22.66 -5.88 -1.76
C LYS A 2 23.30 -5.04 -0.66
N THR A 3 24.59 -5.20 -0.42
CA THR A 3 25.32 -4.47 0.63
C THR A 3 26.73 -4.12 0.15
N SER A 4 27.38 -3.17 0.83
CA SER A 4 28.82 -3.01 0.80
C SER A 4 29.53 -4.24 1.37
N ASP A 5 30.86 -4.37 1.15
CA ASP A 5 31.65 -5.51 1.60
C ASP A 5 31.62 -5.67 3.14
N SER A 6 31.58 -4.58 3.87
CA SER A 6 31.32 -4.55 5.31
C SER A 6 30.01 -3.83 5.58
N ILE A 7 29.28 -4.29 6.60
CA ILE A 7 28.07 -3.65 7.13
C ILE A 7 28.13 -3.45 8.64
N LYS A 8 29.30 -3.59 9.25
CA LYS A 8 29.43 -3.58 10.72
C LYS A 8 28.98 -2.26 11.34
N THR A 9 29.37 -1.15 10.73
CA THR A 9 29.05 0.18 11.25
C THR A 9 27.60 0.54 10.98
N ILE A 10 27.12 0.35 9.74
CA ILE A 10 25.73 0.65 9.38
C ILE A 10 24.74 -0.24 10.13
N ALA A 11 25.08 -1.50 10.42
CA ALA A 11 24.22 -2.39 11.19
C ALA A 11 24.00 -1.89 12.62
N ALA A 12 25.07 -1.45 13.31
CA ALA A 12 24.96 -0.85 14.63
C ALA A 12 24.15 0.45 14.62
N ALA A 13 24.40 1.31 13.62
CA ALA A 13 23.67 2.56 13.41
C ALA A 13 22.17 2.31 13.12
N LEU A 14 21.83 1.29 12.33
CA LEU A 14 20.45 0.93 12.05
C LEU A 14 19.70 0.44 13.29
N VAL A 15 20.31 -0.39 14.12
CA VAL A 15 19.71 -0.83 15.40
C VAL A 15 19.40 0.39 16.28
N ALA A 16 20.35 1.33 16.40
CA ALA A 16 20.15 2.55 17.17
C ALA A 16 19.05 3.44 16.56
N ALA A 17 19.05 3.63 15.23
CA ALA A 17 18.03 4.41 14.56
C ALA A 17 16.62 3.79 14.71
N GLN A 18 16.47 2.49 14.52
CA GLN A 18 15.18 1.79 14.66
C GLN A 18 14.59 1.93 16.07
N SER A 19 15.42 1.96 17.11
CA SER A 19 14.94 2.19 18.49
C SER A 19 14.36 3.59 18.74
N GLN A 20 14.71 4.55 17.87
CA GLN A 20 14.28 5.95 17.95
C GLN A 20 13.12 6.27 16.99
N ILE A 21 12.91 5.47 15.95
CA ILE A 21 11.83 5.69 14.99
C ILE A 21 10.48 5.50 15.68
N ARG A 22 9.65 6.53 15.59
CA ARG A 22 8.25 6.48 16.03
C ARG A 22 7.36 6.26 14.83
N PHE A 23 6.19 5.66 15.05
CA PHE A 23 5.21 5.43 13.99
C PHE A 23 4.84 6.73 13.28
N ALA A 24 4.79 6.67 11.95
CA ALA A 24 4.25 7.75 11.16
C ALA A 24 2.76 7.94 11.48
N VAL A 25 2.35 9.18 11.73
CA VAL A 25 0.94 9.50 11.97
C VAL A 25 0.15 9.27 10.69
N LYS A 26 -0.99 8.60 10.78
CA LYS A 26 -1.94 8.44 9.68
C LYS A 26 -2.64 9.77 9.42
N ASP A 27 -2.12 10.57 8.50
CA ASP A 27 -2.58 11.92 8.20
C ASP A 27 -3.36 12.05 6.88
N SER A 28 -3.37 11.01 6.09
CA SER A 28 -4.01 10.99 4.78
C SER A 28 -5.16 9.99 4.73
N THR A 29 -6.25 10.38 4.05
CA THR A 29 -7.41 9.52 3.83
C THR A 29 -7.41 9.07 2.38
N ASN A 30 -7.49 7.76 2.13
CA ASN A 30 -7.70 7.23 0.80
C ASN A 30 -9.16 7.50 0.39
N PRO A 31 -9.41 8.31 -0.67
CA PRO A 31 -10.78 8.68 -1.07
C PRO A 31 -11.59 7.47 -1.57
N HIS A 32 -10.93 6.41 -2.06
CA HIS A 32 -11.58 5.19 -2.55
C HIS A 32 -11.93 4.22 -1.42
N PHE A 33 -11.06 4.08 -0.43
CA PHE A 33 -11.22 3.08 0.64
C PHE A 33 -11.61 3.68 1.98
N LYS A 34 -11.69 5.02 2.10
CA LYS A 34 -11.97 5.76 3.36
C LYS A 34 -11.05 5.37 4.52
N SER A 35 -9.94 4.68 4.24
CA SER A 35 -8.92 4.30 5.21
C SER A 35 -7.91 5.43 5.39
N LYS A 36 -7.43 5.61 6.60
CA LYS A 36 -6.33 6.54 6.89
C LYS A 36 -5.00 5.83 6.71
N TYR A 37 -4.07 6.45 6.01
CA TYR A 37 -2.71 5.92 5.83
C TYR A 37 -1.68 7.03 6.05
N ALA A 38 -0.47 6.64 6.45
CA ALA A 38 0.65 7.57 6.48
C ALA A 38 1.12 7.81 5.04
N ASN A 39 1.09 9.05 4.58
CA ASN A 39 1.60 9.41 3.25
C ASN A 39 3.15 9.37 3.25
N ILE A 40 3.77 9.54 2.08
CA ILE A 40 5.23 9.51 1.98
C ILE A 40 5.90 10.60 2.81
N ASN A 41 5.29 11.77 2.96
CA ASN A 41 5.86 12.87 3.73
C ASN A 41 5.88 12.53 5.22
N SER A 42 4.73 12.10 5.79
CA SER A 42 4.65 11.68 7.20
C SER A 42 5.55 10.47 7.50
N THR A 43 5.73 9.56 6.53
CA THR A 43 6.70 8.46 6.66
C THR A 43 8.14 9.01 6.73
N VAL A 44 8.51 9.90 5.82
CA VAL A 44 9.85 10.51 5.79
C VAL A 44 10.11 11.33 7.06
N ASP A 45 9.14 12.14 7.50
CA ASP A 45 9.27 12.97 8.71
C ASP A 45 9.43 12.13 9.98
N ALA A 46 8.83 10.96 10.04
CA ALA A 46 8.95 10.04 11.17
C ALA A 46 10.33 9.36 11.25
N ILE A 47 10.95 9.05 10.10
CA ILE A 47 12.18 8.25 10.06
C ILE A 47 13.46 9.09 9.91
N LYS A 48 13.38 10.21 9.17
CA LYS A 48 14.56 11.00 8.78
C LYS A 48 15.39 11.52 9.96
N PRO A 49 14.80 12.04 11.05
CA PRO A 49 15.57 12.47 12.21
C PRO A 49 16.40 11.32 12.80
N ALA A 50 15.76 10.20 13.11
CA ALA A 50 16.43 9.04 13.71
C ALA A 50 17.54 8.48 12.82
N LEU A 51 17.34 8.42 11.51
CA LEU A 51 18.39 7.99 10.57
C LEU A 51 19.56 8.97 10.57
N ASN A 52 19.30 10.27 10.43
CA ASN A 52 20.35 11.29 10.35
C ASN A 52 21.14 11.40 11.64
N ASP A 53 20.49 11.30 12.81
CA ASP A 53 21.14 11.33 14.12
C ASP A 53 22.12 10.15 14.30
N ASN A 54 21.89 9.04 13.57
CA ASN A 54 22.77 7.88 13.53
C ASN A 54 23.63 7.82 12.25
N GLY A 55 23.83 8.93 11.55
CA GLY A 55 24.72 9.04 10.41
C GLY A 55 24.25 8.31 9.15
N ILE A 56 22.95 8.00 9.04
CA ILE A 56 22.37 7.29 7.90
C ILE A 56 21.56 8.26 7.05
N ALA A 57 21.85 8.31 5.75
CA ALA A 57 21.01 8.90 4.73
C ALA A 57 20.29 7.80 3.94
N PHE A 58 19.09 8.09 3.41
CA PHE A 58 18.46 7.20 2.43
C PHE A 58 18.35 7.90 1.07
N LEU A 59 18.50 7.11 0.01
CA LEU A 59 18.35 7.53 -1.37
C LEU A 59 17.37 6.60 -2.06
N GLN A 60 16.56 7.18 -2.94
CA GLN A 60 15.63 6.40 -3.77
C GLN A 60 15.80 6.84 -5.22
N SER A 61 16.10 5.89 -6.11
CA SER A 61 16.30 6.12 -7.52
C SER A 61 15.46 5.18 -8.37
N LEU A 62 14.99 5.71 -9.51
CA LEU A 62 14.32 4.92 -10.52
C LEU A 62 15.36 4.38 -11.50
N SER A 63 15.19 3.12 -11.89
CA SER A 63 16.01 2.51 -12.93
C SER A 63 15.23 2.39 -14.23
N PRO A 64 15.85 2.62 -15.40
CA PRO A 64 15.24 2.29 -16.69
C PRO A 64 14.85 0.82 -16.73
N SER A 65 13.73 0.52 -17.36
CA SER A 65 13.23 -0.84 -17.49
C SER A 65 12.50 -1.01 -18.81
N ASP A 66 12.80 -2.11 -19.52
CA ASP A 66 12.16 -2.49 -20.77
C ASP A 66 11.01 -3.49 -20.56
N ASP A 67 10.68 -3.83 -19.29
CA ASP A 67 9.71 -4.86 -18.93
C ASP A 67 8.32 -4.31 -18.53
N ASN A 68 8.01 -3.06 -18.87
CA ASN A 68 6.77 -2.37 -18.48
C ASN A 68 6.54 -2.31 -16.96
N LYS A 69 7.60 -2.34 -16.17
CA LYS A 69 7.56 -2.23 -14.72
C LYS A 69 8.35 -1.02 -14.26
N LEU A 70 8.01 -0.53 -13.10
CA LEU A 70 8.79 0.49 -12.43
C LEU A 70 9.71 -0.18 -11.42
N HIS A 71 11.00 0.07 -11.55
CA HIS A 71 12.02 -0.40 -10.62
C HIS A 71 12.49 0.78 -9.78
N LEU A 72 12.40 0.65 -8.46
CA LEU A 72 12.84 1.67 -7.52
C LEU A 72 13.84 1.05 -6.55
N THR A 73 15.07 1.53 -6.59
CA THR A 73 16.11 1.14 -5.63
C THR A 73 16.09 2.10 -4.45
N THR A 74 15.97 1.55 -3.25
CA THR A 74 16.15 2.26 -1.98
C THR A 74 17.47 1.86 -1.38
N ARG A 75 18.36 2.83 -1.10
CA ARG A 75 19.65 2.63 -0.46
C ARG A 75 19.72 3.39 0.85
N LEU A 76 20.16 2.72 1.89
CA LEU A 76 20.60 3.32 3.14
C LEU A 76 22.12 3.46 3.07
N LEU A 77 22.63 4.66 3.23
CA LEU A 77 24.05 5.01 3.16
C LEU A 77 24.50 5.60 4.48
N HIS A 78 25.48 4.96 5.12
CA HIS A 78 26.07 5.43 6.35
C HIS A 78 27.26 6.35 6.09
N SER A 79 27.58 7.26 7.01
CA SER A 79 28.71 8.18 6.95
C SER A 79 30.08 7.50 6.83
N SER A 80 30.20 6.22 7.21
CA SER A 80 31.39 5.39 6.97
C SER A 80 31.62 4.97 5.52
N GLY A 81 30.62 5.18 4.64
CA GLY A 81 30.62 4.66 3.28
C GLY A 81 29.97 3.27 3.14
N GLU A 82 29.61 2.61 4.24
CA GLU A 82 28.85 1.35 4.20
C GLU A 82 27.40 1.61 3.78
N TRP A 83 26.82 0.65 3.06
CA TRP A 83 25.46 0.79 2.55
C TRP A 83 24.73 -0.55 2.47
N ILE A 84 23.40 -0.45 2.49
CA ILE A 84 22.45 -1.55 2.26
C ILE A 84 21.41 -1.05 1.26
N GLU A 85 21.07 -1.85 0.24
CA GLU A 85 20.04 -1.49 -0.74
C GLU A 85 19.17 -2.65 -1.12
N ASP A 86 17.96 -2.32 -1.55
CA ASP A 86 17.05 -3.24 -2.20
C ASP A 86 16.25 -2.57 -3.32
N THR A 87 15.79 -3.36 -4.28
CA THR A 87 15.01 -2.87 -5.42
C THR A 87 13.61 -3.46 -5.37
N ALA A 88 12.63 -2.57 -5.25
CA ALA A 88 11.22 -2.90 -5.36
C ALA A 88 10.74 -2.72 -6.80
N VAL A 89 9.81 -3.58 -7.23
CA VAL A 89 9.28 -3.62 -8.59
C VAL A 89 7.76 -3.54 -8.57
N CYS A 90 7.18 -2.68 -9.40
CA CYS A 90 5.73 -2.55 -9.54
C CYS A 90 5.34 -2.58 -11.03
N PRO A 91 4.39 -3.42 -11.44
CA PRO A 91 3.87 -3.38 -12.80
C PRO A 91 3.09 -2.09 -13.03
N LEU A 92 3.31 -1.45 -14.19
CA LEU A 92 2.57 -0.28 -14.59
C LEU A 92 1.20 -0.69 -15.15
N GLN A 93 0.13 -0.38 -14.43
CA GLN A 93 -1.24 -0.60 -14.90
C GLN A 93 -1.64 0.38 -16.01
N LYS A 94 -1.10 1.59 -15.98
CA LYS A 94 -1.25 2.64 -16.99
C LYS A 94 0.11 3.23 -17.30
N GLN A 95 0.40 3.39 -18.59
CA GLN A 95 1.67 3.94 -19.10
C GLN A 95 1.62 5.46 -19.30
N ASP A 96 0.69 6.14 -18.63
CA ASP A 96 0.62 7.60 -18.62
C ASP A 96 1.36 8.18 -17.40
N ALA A 97 1.57 9.48 -17.42
CA ALA A 97 2.28 10.19 -16.35
C ALA A 97 1.61 10.02 -14.96
N GLN A 98 0.27 9.89 -14.93
CA GLN A 98 -0.48 9.68 -13.69
C GLN A 98 -0.26 8.27 -13.13
N GLY A 99 -0.27 7.24 -13.98
CA GLY A 99 0.00 5.86 -13.59
C GLY A 99 1.42 5.69 -13.06
N VAL A 100 2.40 6.28 -13.74
CA VAL A 100 3.80 6.31 -13.29
C VAL A 100 3.91 7.04 -11.95
N GLY A 101 3.35 8.25 -11.81
CA GLY A 101 3.40 9.03 -10.57
C GLY A 101 2.80 8.30 -9.37
N SER A 102 1.67 7.63 -9.56
CA SER A 102 1.01 6.81 -8.52
C SER A 102 1.89 5.64 -8.10
N CYS A 103 2.46 4.91 -9.06
CA CYS A 103 3.35 3.77 -8.81
C CYS A 103 4.64 4.21 -8.09
N VAL A 104 5.24 5.33 -8.49
CA VAL A 104 6.41 5.92 -7.81
C VAL A 104 6.11 6.22 -6.34
N SER A 105 4.99 6.90 -6.07
CA SER A 105 4.58 7.26 -4.71
C SER A 105 4.36 6.02 -3.83
N TYR A 106 3.73 5.01 -4.40
CA TYR A 106 3.51 3.71 -3.77
C TYR A 106 4.85 3.03 -3.44
N LEU A 107 5.70 2.82 -4.44
CA LEU A 107 6.99 2.16 -4.27
C LEU A 107 7.89 2.89 -3.26
N ARG A 108 7.95 4.22 -3.33
CA ARG A 108 8.78 5.00 -2.40
C ARG A 108 8.40 4.75 -0.95
N ARG A 109 7.13 4.71 -0.63
CA ARG A 109 6.64 4.46 0.73
C ARG A 109 6.93 3.03 1.17
N TYR A 110 6.46 2.05 0.41
CA TYR A 110 6.55 0.64 0.80
C TYR A 110 7.98 0.11 0.83
N SER A 111 8.83 0.47 -0.14
CA SER A 111 10.23 0.02 -0.13
C SER A 111 11.03 0.61 1.04
N LEU A 112 10.74 1.86 1.41
CA LEU A 112 11.41 2.51 2.53
C LEU A 112 10.99 1.91 3.88
N THR A 113 9.68 1.72 4.10
CA THR A 113 9.17 1.09 5.33
C THR A 113 9.62 -0.36 5.45
N ALA A 114 9.57 -1.13 4.36
CA ALA A 114 10.02 -2.52 4.34
C ALA A 114 11.52 -2.65 4.66
N LEU A 115 12.38 -1.82 4.04
CA LEU A 115 13.82 -1.86 4.27
C LEU A 115 14.21 -1.48 5.71
N LEU A 116 13.41 -0.62 6.35
CA LEU A 116 13.59 -0.21 7.75
C LEU A 116 12.88 -1.13 8.76
N GLY A 117 12.18 -2.17 8.30
CA GLY A 117 11.43 -3.06 9.19
C GLY A 117 10.26 -2.38 9.90
N LEU A 118 9.70 -1.32 9.31
CA LEU A 118 8.55 -0.63 9.85
C LEU A 118 7.27 -1.29 9.33
N TYR A 119 6.32 -1.48 10.23
CA TYR A 119 4.97 -1.91 9.86
C TYR A 119 4.03 -0.72 9.78
N SER A 120 3.07 -0.76 8.85
CA SER A 120 1.88 0.09 8.92
C SER A 120 0.75 -0.76 9.49
N GLU A 121 -0.07 -0.18 10.35
CA GLU A 121 -1.26 -0.88 10.87
C GLU A 121 -2.27 -1.29 9.76
N ASP A 122 -2.05 -0.86 8.52
CA ASP A 122 -2.87 -1.23 7.35
C ASP A 122 -2.34 -2.48 6.62
N ASP A 123 -1.28 -3.11 7.12
CA ASP A 123 -0.60 -4.24 6.46
C ASP A 123 -1.25 -5.60 6.78
N ASP A 124 -2.47 -5.60 7.30
CA ASP A 124 -3.33 -6.76 7.22
C ASP A 124 -3.63 -6.98 5.74
N GLY A 125 -2.99 -7.97 5.11
CA GLY A 125 -3.11 -8.33 3.70
C GLY A 125 -4.55 -8.52 3.17
N ASN A 126 -5.55 -8.18 3.96
CA ASN A 126 -6.96 -8.10 3.62
C ASN A 126 -7.32 -6.96 2.65
N SER A 127 -6.54 -5.86 2.59
CA SER A 127 -6.88 -4.76 1.68
C SER A 127 -6.39 -4.95 0.24
N ALA A 128 -5.48 -5.90 -0.02
CA ALA A 128 -4.99 -6.17 -1.37
C ALA A 128 -5.90 -7.12 -2.19
N SER A 129 -6.87 -7.78 -1.54
CA SER A 129 -7.83 -8.70 -2.16
C SER A 129 -9.29 -8.25 -2.02
N GLU A 130 -9.58 -7.13 -1.38
CA GLU A 130 -10.95 -6.61 -1.30
C GLU A 130 -11.36 -6.01 -2.64
N VAL A 131 -12.07 -6.82 -3.41
CA VAL A 131 -12.93 -6.29 -4.48
C VAL A 131 -13.89 -5.31 -3.81
N SER A 132 -13.77 -4.04 -4.16
CA SER A 132 -14.52 -2.96 -3.51
C SER A 132 -16.01 -3.29 -3.41
N PRO A 133 -16.66 -3.12 -2.25
CA PRO A 133 -18.12 -3.30 -2.12
C PRO A 133 -18.90 -2.56 -3.19
N SER A 134 -18.39 -1.41 -3.66
CA SER A 134 -19.02 -0.62 -4.74
C SER A 134 -19.13 -1.38 -6.06
N PHE A 135 -18.21 -2.28 -6.39
CA PHE A 135 -18.30 -3.15 -7.57
C PHE A 135 -19.51 -4.09 -7.46
N PHE A 136 -19.70 -4.70 -6.31
CA PHE A 136 -20.81 -5.61 -6.07
C PHE A 136 -22.15 -4.86 -5.98
N ILE A 137 -22.18 -3.69 -5.36
CA ILE A 137 -23.35 -2.80 -5.30
C ILE A 137 -23.77 -2.39 -6.71
N ALA A 138 -22.83 -2.01 -7.57
CA ALA A 138 -23.11 -1.68 -8.96
C ALA A 138 -23.71 -2.88 -9.72
N ARG A 139 -23.16 -4.08 -9.49
CA ARG A 139 -23.65 -5.32 -10.09
C ARG A 139 -25.06 -5.69 -9.60
N ILE A 140 -25.37 -5.51 -8.32
CA ILE A 140 -26.71 -5.71 -7.74
C ILE A 140 -27.69 -4.71 -8.35
N ASN A 141 -27.32 -3.43 -8.43
CA ASN A 141 -28.14 -2.36 -8.97
C ASN A 141 -28.39 -2.46 -10.49
N SER A 142 -27.58 -3.23 -11.22
CA SER A 142 -27.77 -3.50 -12.65
C SER A 142 -28.67 -4.69 -12.96
N SER A 143 -29.13 -5.44 -11.95
CA SER A 143 -29.97 -6.62 -12.12
C SER A 143 -31.32 -6.27 -12.78
N LYS A 144 -31.72 -7.07 -13.78
CA LYS A 144 -32.94 -6.84 -14.57
C LYS A 144 -34.10 -7.78 -14.18
N SER A 145 -33.83 -8.76 -13.31
CA SER A 145 -34.83 -9.71 -12.81
C SER A 145 -34.52 -10.13 -11.38
N LEU A 146 -35.49 -10.67 -10.68
CA LEU A 146 -35.32 -11.22 -9.33
C LEU A 146 -34.30 -12.38 -9.30
N ASP A 147 -34.26 -13.22 -10.33
CA ASP A 147 -33.33 -14.33 -10.44
C ASP A 147 -31.88 -13.83 -10.61
N GLU A 148 -31.69 -12.83 -11.44
CA GLU A 148 -30.39 -12.18 -11.63
C GLU A 148 -29.92 -11.48 -10.35
N LEU A 149 -30.83 -10.78 -9.67
CA LEU A 149 -30.57 -10.17 -8.38
C LEU A 149 -30.12 -11.21 -7.34
N GLN A 150 -30.82 -12.33 -7.24
CA GLN A 150 -30.48 -13.42 -6.33
C GLN A 150 -29.08 -13.96 -6.61
N LYS A 151 -28.76 -14.23 -7.88
CA LYS A 151 -27.43 -14.72 -8.31
C LYS A 151 -26.33 -13.73 -7.99
N ASN A 152 -26.51 -12.45 -8.30
CA ASN A 152 -25.55 -11.40 -8.02
C ASN A 152 -25.34 -11.22 -6.51
N TYR A 153 -26.39 -11.28 -5.72
CA TYR A 153 -26.34 -11.21 -4.27
C TYR A 153 -25.54 -12.38 -3.67
N MET A 154 -25.84 -13.61 -4.04
CA MET A 154 -25.14 -14.80 -3.51
C MET A 154 -23.64 -14.75 -3.84
N THR A 155 -23.28 -14.40 -5.08
CA THR A 155 -21.89 -14.25 -5.50
C THR A 155 -21.16 -13.16 -4.69
N SER A 156 -21.85 -12.04 -4.43
CA SER A 156 -21.27 -10.91 -3.65
C SER A 156 -21.04 -11.32 -2.19
N MET A 157 -21.98 -12.03 -1.58
CA MET A 157 -21.90 -12.48 -0.20
C MET A 157 -20.78 -13.52 0.01
N ASP A 158 -20.55 -14.40 -0.97
CA ASP A 158 -19.50 -15.42 -0.90
C ASP A 158 -18.10 -14.76 -0.98
N GLN A 159 -17.94 -13.77 -1.84
CA GLN A 159 -16.66 -13.06 -2.02
C GLN A 159 -16.35 -12.06 -0.93
N LEU A 160 -17.36 -11.58 -0.19
CA LEU A 160 -17.20 -10.62 0.92
C LEU A 160 -17.28 -11.31 2.30
N ARG A 161 -17.11 -12.63 2.34
CA ARG A 161 -17.14 -13.40 3.58
C ARG A 161 -16.13 -12.90 4.60
N GLY A 162 -16.62 -12.45 5.78
CA GLY A 162 -15.78 -11.94 6.86
C GLY A 162 -15.75 -10.39 6.96
N ASN A 163 -16.21 -9.65 5.94
CA ASN A 163 -16.33 -8.20 5.98
C ASN A 163 -17.76 -7.78 6.37
N THR A 164 -17.99 -7.57 7.67
CA THR A 164 -19.33 -7.24 8.22
C THR A 164 -19.89 -5.93 7.69
N HIS A 165 -19.04 -4.92 7.43
CA HIS A 165 -19.48 -3.62 6.92
C HIS A 165 -19.93 -3.73 5.45
N ALA A 166 -19.11 -4.34 4.60
CA ALA A 166 -19.43 -4.58 3.20
C ALA A 166 -20.69 -5.45 3.03
N THR A 167 -20.83 -6.46 3.86
CA THR A 167 -22.02 -7.35 3.87
C THR A 167 -23.31 -6.55 4.15
N HIS A 168 -23.26 -5.59 5.07
CA HIS A 168 -24.41 -4.74 5.38
C HIS A 168 -24.81 -3.86 4.19
N GLU A 169 -23.85 -3.22 3.51
CA GLU A 169 -24.11 -2.40 2.33
C GLU A 169 -24.71 -3.23 1.17
N ILE A 170 -24.24 -4.46 0.97
CA ILE A 170 -24.76 -5.40 -0.04
C ILE A 170 -26.21 -5.79 0.26
N ILE A 171 -26.56 -6.04 1.52
CA ILE A 171 -27.92 -6.35 1.94
C ILE A 171 -28.84 -5.15 1.63
N GLN A 172 -28.43 -3.94 1.98
CA GLN A 172 -29.21 -2.73 1.69
C GLN A 172 -29.45 -2.52 0.18
N ALA A 173 -28.39 -2.69 -0.63
CA ALA A 173 -28.50 -2.58 -2.09
C ALA A 173 -29.44 -3.62 -2.67
N LYS A 174 -29.36 -4.88 -2.20
CA LYS A 174 -30.29 -5.96 -2.63
C LYS A 174 -31.72 -5.65 -2.26
N ASP A 175 -32.01 -5.17 -1.05
CA ASP A 175 -33.38 -4.87 -0.60
C ASP A 175 -33.98 -3.69 -1.39
N ALA A 176 -33.19 -2.65 -1.65
CA ALA A 176 -33.58 -1.54 -2.48
C ALA A 176 -33.89 -1.97 -3.92
N MET A 177 -33.05 -2.84 -4.52
CA MET A 177 -33.24 -3.33 -5.88
C MET A 177 -34.43 -4.31 -5.98
N LYS A 178 -34.63 -5.16 -4.96
CA LYS A 178 -35.80 -6.06 -4.88
C LYS A 178 -37.10 -5.28 -4.93
N SER A 179 -37.19 -4.14 -4.21
CA SER A 179 -38.37 -3.28 -4.21
C SER A 179 -38.62 -2.57 -5.57
N ARG A 180 -37.62 -2.46 -6.43
CA ARG A 180 -37.71 -1.90 -7.77
C ARG A 180 -38.16 -2.91 -8.83
N LEU A 181 -37.88 -4.19 -8.57
CA LEU A 181 -38.14 -5.31 -9.49
C LEU A 181 -39.44 -6.03 -9.17
N ALA A 182 -40.07 -5.75 -8.00
CA ALA A 182 -41.36 -6.28 -7.57
C ALA A 182 -42.52 -5.40 -8.10
#